data_2778495a362c9259d8d6a159c621eb36
#
_entry.id   2778495a362c9259d8d6a159c621eb36
#
_cell.length_a   1.000
_cell.length_b   1.000
_cell.length_c   1.000
_cell.angle_alpha   90.00
_cell.angle_beta   90.00
_cell.angle_gamma   90.00
#
_symmetry.space_group_name_H-M   'P 1'
#
loop_
_entity.id
_entity.type
_entity.pdbx_description
1 polymer ?
#
loop_
_entity_poly.entity_id
_entity_poly.type
_entity_poly.pdbx_seq_one_letter_code
_entity_poly.pdbx_strand_id
1 'polypeptide(L)'
;MNYVEYGKEKSDIIILLHGGGLSWWNYEEVAKSLQNDYHIILPILDGHAESDKPFTTIENNATEIITFIDTHFQGSVFLIGGLSLGGQILLEILSQRNNICKYAIIESALVIPSKQTYSMIAPAFGSCYGLIQYKWFSRLQFKWLKIKSDLFDCYFRDTCAISKKDMIAFLQANSLYSLKRTIKNCTARVYVFVGRKENNAMQKSAQIIHQSLQKSSLQVLTGLYHGEFSINHGKDYANKIREMIEG
;
A
#
# COMPACT_ATOMS: atom_id res chain seq x y z
N MET A 1 -9.62 8.75 11.00
CA MET A 1 -9.04 7.62 10.26
C MET A 1 -9.32 6.32 11.04
N ASN A 2 -9.99 5.37 10.44
CA ASN A 2 -10.23 4.05 11.03
C ASN A 2 -9.03 3.14 10.82
N TYR A 3 -8.81 2.20 11.72
CA TYR A 3 -7.69 1.24 11.65
C TYR A 3 -7.99 -0.03 12.47
N VAL A 4 -7.26 -1.09 12.16
CA VAL A 4 -7.18 -2.31 12.97
C VAL A 4 -5.81 -2.39 13.60
N GLU A 5 -5.71 -2.87 14.85
CA GLU A 5 -4.44 -2.94 15.57
C GLU A 5 -4.19 -4.33 16.16
N TYR A 6 -2.89 -4.69 16.29
CA TYR A 6 -2.41 -5.93 16.88
C TYR A 6 -1.21 -5.59 17.80
N GLY A 7 -1.02 -6.36 18.88
CA GLY A 7 0.15 -6.20 19.75
C GLY A 7 0.25 -4.83 20.42
N LYS A 8 -0.87 -4.24 20.84
CA LYS A 8 -1.00 -2.86 21.36
C LYS A 8 -0.06 -2.52 22.53
N GLU A 9 0.38 -3.52 23.29
CA GLU A 9 1.27 -3.34 24.42
C GLU A 9 2.75 -3.18 24.06
N LYS A 10 3.12 -3.31 22.79
CA LYS A 10 4.50 -3.21 22.31
C LYS A 10 4.87 -1.75 22.00
N SER A 11 6.15 -1.42 22.19
CA SER A 11 6.67 -0.06 22.02
C SER A 11 7.04 0.28 20.58
N ASP A 12 7.49 -0.71 19.79
CA ASP A 12 7.92 -0.50 18.41
C ASP A 12 6.73 -0.57 17.46
N ILE A 13 6.39 0.55 16.85
CA ILE A 13 5.19 0.73 16.04
C ILE A 13 5.49 0.41 14.57
N ILE A 14 4.69 -0.47 13.98
CA ILE A 14 4.68 -0.78 12.54
C ILE A 14 3.34 -0.35 11.94
N ILE A 15 3.38 0.47 10.90
CA ILE A 15 2.18 0.88 10.14
C ILE A 15 2.24 0.23 8.76
N LEU A 16 1.17 -0.46 8.32
CA LEU A 16 1.11 -1.11 7.01
C LEU A 16 -0.09 -0.60 6.21
N LEU A 17 0.19 0.03 5.05
CA LEU A 17 -0.77 0.70 4.19
C LEU A 17 -1.18 -0.22 3.03
N HIS A 18 -2.45 -0.61 3.00
CA HIS A 18 -2.98 -1.56 2.00
C HIS A 18 -3.01 -0.99 0.57
N GLY A 19 -3.17 -1.87 -0.42
CA GLY A 19 -3.31 -1.51 -1.83
C GLY A 19 -4.70 -0.95 -2.17
N GLY A 20 -4.79 -0.23 -3.30
CA GLY A 20 -6.06 0.30 -3.79
C GLY A 20 -7.09 -0.81 -4.08
N GLY A 21 -8.33 -0.61 -3.63
CA GLY A 21 -9.40 -1.60 -3.74
C GLY A 21 -9.32 -2.77 -2.75
N LEU A 22 -8.32 -2.76 -1.86
CA LEU A 22 -8.13 -3.71 -0.76
C LEU A 22 -8.51 -3.05 0.58
N SER A 23 -8.22 -3.69 1.70
CA SER A 23 -8.40 -3.14 3.05
C SER A 23 -7.34 -3.74 4.00
N TRP A 24 -7.46 -3.49 5.30
CA TRP A 24 -6.56 -3.93 6.35
C TRP A 24 -6.19 -5.44 6.29
N TRP A 25 -7.09 -6.31 5.85
CA TRP A 25 -6.86 -7.75 5.71
C TRP A 25 -5.73 -8.11 4.72
N ASN A 26 -5.34 -7.19 3.85
CA ASN A 26 -4.14 -7.31 3.00
C ASN A 26 -2.90 -7.71 3.82
N TYR A 27 -2.79 -7.17 5.04
CA TYR A 27 -1.67 -7.38 5.93
C TYR A 27 -2.00 -8.18 7.20
N GLU A 28 -3.19 -8.78 7.29
CA GLU A 28 -3.63 -9.48 8.50
C GLU A 28 -2.68 -10.63 8.89
N GLU A 29 -2.23 -11.43 7.91
CA GLU A 29 -1.29 -12.54 8.17
C GLU A 29 0.09 -12.01 8.64
N VAL A 30 0.55 -10.90 8.08
CA VAL A 30 1.77 -10.21 8.52
C VAL A 30 1.62 -9.73 9.95
N ALA A 31 0.51 -9.05 10.26
CA ALA A 31 0.24 -8.52 11.59
C ALA A 31 0.17 -9.62 12.64
N LYS A 32 -0.58 -10.71 12.37
CA LYS A 32 -0.65 -11.88 13.26
C LYS A 32 0.72 -12.53 13.50
N SER A 33 1.61 -12.48 12.52
CA SER A 33 2.96 -13.04 12.64
C SER A 33 3.90 -12.16 13.48
N LEU A 34 3.66 -10.84 13.55
CA LEU A 34 4.53 -9.87 14.20
C LEU A 34 3.99 -9.36 15.54
N GLN A 35 2.71 -9.60 15.90
CA GLN A 35 2.04 -9.00 17.05
C GLN A 35 2.68 -9.31 18.41
N ASN A 36 3.45 -10.38 18.51
CA ASN A 36 4.16 -10.70 19.75
C ASN A 36 5.40 -9.83 19.99
N ASP A 37 5.91 -9.19 18.94
CA ASP A 37 7.16 -8.41 18.97
C ASP A 37 6.91 -6.91 18.77
N TYR A 38 5.84 -6.54 18.01
CA TYR A 38 5.56 -5.17 17.56
C TYR A 38 4.10 -4.79 17.79
N HIS A 39 3.85 -3.48 17.93
CA HIS A 39 2.51 -2.90 17.83
C HIS A 39 2.23 -2.57 16.35
N ILE A 40 1.29 -3.28 15.73
CA ILE A 40 0.98 -3.14 14.31
C ILE A 40 -0.32 -2.36 14.14
N ILE A 41 -0.30 -1.33 13.31
CA ILE A 41 -1.44 -0.51 12.91
C ILE A 41 -1.70 -0.76 11.42
N LEU A 42 -2.93 -1.11 11.09
CA LEU A 42 -3.42 -1.32 9.74
C LEU A 42 -4.47 -0.26 9.42
N PRO A 43 -4.08 0.93 8.92
CA PRO A 43 -5.02 1.99 8.58
C PRO A 43 -5.95 1.57 7.44
N ILE A 44 -7.18 2.08 7.47
CA ILE A 44 -8.13 2.01 6.37
C ILE A 44 -8.02 3.32 5.60
N LEU A 45 -7.53 3.25 4.36
CA LEU A 45 -7.28 4.41 3.52
C LEU A 45 -8.61 5.07 3.11
N ASP A 46 -8.60 6.39 2.93
CA ASP A 46 -9.77 7.14 2.50
C ASP A 46 -10.42 6.56 1.24
N GLY A 47 -11.75 6.57 1.19
CA GLY A 47 -12.53 6.07 0.07
C GLY A 47 -12.58 4.55 -0.06
N HIS A 48 -11.98 3.79 0.86
CA HIS A 48 -12.07 2.33 0.91
C HIS A 48 -13.16 1.88 1.89
N ALA A 49 -13.51 0.59 1.86
CA ALA A 49 -14.51 0.02 2.76
C ALA A 49 -14.14 0.28 4.23
N GLU A 50 -15.13 0.62 5.04
CA GLU A 50 -14.98 0.97 6.46
C GLU A 50 -14.23 2.31 6.72
N SER A 51 -13.85 3.07 5.67
CA SER A 51 -13.34 4.42 5.84
C SER A 51 -14.47 5.38 6.22
N ASP A 52 -14.15 6.36 7.07
CA ASP A 52 -15.04 7.44 7.47
C ASP A 52 -15.00 8.66 6.52
N LYS A 53 -14.14 8.61 5.50
CA LYS A 53 -13.90 9.72 4.57
C LYS A 53 -13.85 9.26 3.11
N PRO A 54 -14.29 10.11 2.16
CA PRO A 54 -14.09 9.87 0.74
C PRO A 54 -12.62 10.04 0.36
N PHE A 55 -12.17 9.34 -0.69
CA PHE A 55 -10.84 9.56 -1.25
C PHE A 55 -10.74 10.94 -1.91
N THR A 56 -9.69 11.66 -1.59
CA THR A 56 -9.40 12.98 -2.18
C THR A 56 -8.12 12.95 -3.03
N THR A 57 -6.96 12.88 -2.39
CA THR A 57 -5.65 12.79 -3.05
C THR A 57 -4.69 11.89 -2.26
N ILE A 58 -3.60 11.46 -2.90
CA ILE A 58 -2.51 10.73 -2.24
C ILE A 58 -1.86 11.62 -1.17
N GLU A 59 -1.68 12.90 -1.47
CA GLU A 59 -1.10 13.90 -0.56
C GLU A 59 -1.93 14.08 0.72
N ASN A 60 -3.26 14.14 0.59
CA ASN A 60 -4.14 14.27 1.75
C ASN A 60 -4.12 13.02 2.64
N ASN A 61 -4.17 11.83 2.04
CA ASN A 61 -4.02 10.57 2.79
C ASN A 61 -2.66 10.52 3.52
N ALA A 62 -1.58 10.95 2.87
CA ALA A 62 -0.25 11.04 3.50
C ALA A 62 -0.25 12.00 4.68
N THR A 63 -0.83 13.19 4.53
CA THR A 63 -0.94 14.20 5.60
C THR A 63 -1.76 13.68 6.79
N GLU A 64 -2.83 12.92 6.54
CA GLU A 64 -3.66 12.33 7.60
C GLU A 64 -2.88 11.28 8.41
N ILE A 65 -2.12 10.42 7.73
CA ILE A 65 -1.27 9.43 8.41
C ILE A 65 -0.16 10.11 9.20
N ILE A 66 0.48 11.16 8.67
CA ILE A 66 1.45 11.97 9.39
C ILE A 66 0.82 12.56 10.67
N THR A 67 -0.37 13.17 10.54
CA THR A 67 -1.10 13.73 11.68
C THR A 67 -1.44 12.67 12.72
N PHE A 68 -1.84 11.47 12.30
CA PHE A 68 -2.10 10.35 13.18
C PHE A 68 -0.83 9.93 13.96
N ILE A 69 0.31 9.85 13.27
CA ILE A 69 1.61 9.54 13.89
C ILE A 69 2.01 10.62 14.91
N ASP A 70 1.84 11.90 14.55
CA ASP A 70 2.15 13.02 15.45
C ASP A 70 1.30 12.99 16.71
N THR A 71 0.01 12.66 16.57
CA THR A 71 -0.95 12.67 17.69
C THR A 71 -0.76 11.48 18.63
N HIS A 72 -0.43 10.30 18.11
CA HIS A 72 -0.45 9.05 18.88
C HIS A 72 0.95 8.50 19.20
N PHE A 73 1.98 8.87 18.41
CA PHE A 73 3.30 8.23 18.47
C PHE A 73 4.47 9.22 18.50
N GLN A 74 4.24 10.45 18.99
CA GLN A 74 5.29 11.46 19.21
C GLN A 74 6.08 11.81 17.93
N GLY A 75 5.44 11.74 16.77
CA GLY A 75 5.98 12.22 15.50
C GLY A 75 6.83 11.24 14.71
N SER A 76 7.06 10.02 15.21
CA SER A 76 7.80 8.99 14.46
C SER A 76 7.39 7.59 14.88
N VAL A 77 7.59 6.61 13.97
CA VAL A 77 7.33 5.20 14.20
C VAL A 77 8.53 4.35 13.79
N PHE A 78 8.53 3.08 14.16
CA PHE A 78 9.64 2.19 13.88
C PHE A 78 9.70 1.81 12.40
N LEU A 79 8.58 1.40 11.80
CA LEU A 79 8.49 1.01 10.39
C LEU A 79 7.16 1.43 9.76
N ILE A 80 7.21 1.87 8.50
CA ILE A 80 6.02 2.05 7.67
C ILE A 80 6.19 1.21 6.40
N GLY A 81 5.20 0.34 6.10
CA GLY A 81 5.13 -0.43 4.87
C GLY A 81 3.94 0.00 4.01
N GLY A 82 4.03 -0.14 2.69
CA GLY A 82 2.91 0.15 1.80
C GLY A 82 2.96 -0.64 0.49
N LEU A 83 1.78 -1.15 0.10
CA LEU A 83 1.56 -1.86 -1.16
C LEU A 83 0.88 -0.93 -2.18
N SER A 84 1.39 -0.86 -3.41
CA SER A 84 0.73 -0.21 -4.54
C SER A 84 0.30 1.24 -4.22
N LEU A 85 -0.99 1.55 -4.12
CA LEU A 85 -1.49 2.85 -3.65
C LEU A 85 -0.94 3.19 -2.25
N GLY A 86 -0.94 2.23 -1.31
CA GLY A 86 -0.33 2.41 0.01
C GLY A 86 1.17 2.71 -0.08
N GLY A 87 1.86 2.12 -1.06
CA GLY A 87 3.26 2.44 -1.36
C GLY A 87 3.46 3.85 -1.90
N GLN A 88 2.54 4.36 -2.73
CA GLN A 88 2.56 5.76 -3.20
C GLN A 88 2.28 6.74 -2.06
N ILE A 89 1.31 6.43 -1.19
CA ILE A 89 1.04 7.22 0.02
C ILE A 89 2.28 7.25 0.92
N LEU A 90 2.96 6.11 1.10
CA LEU A 90 4.21 6.07 1.88
C LEU A 90 5.32 6.90 1.25
N LEU A 91 5.49 6.84 -0.08
CA LEU A 91 6.44 7.72 -0.78
C LEU A 91 6.14 9.21 -0.58
N GLU A 92 4.86 9.56 -0.55
CA GLU A 92 4.43 10.93 -0.25
C GLU A 92 4.72 11.31 1.21
N ILE A 93 4.44 10.42 2.18
CA ILE A 93 4.78 10.59 3.60
C ILE A 93 6.28 10.87 3.77
N LEU A 94 7.13 10.02 3.17
CA LEU A 94 8.59 10.17 3.23
C LEU A 94 9.11 11.45 2.55
N SER A 95 8.35 11.95 1.57
CA SER A 95 8.65 13.20 0.85
C SER A 95 8.27 14.44 1.65
N GLN A 96 7.20 14.37 2.46
CA GLN A 96 6.72 15.44 3.34
C GLN A 96 7.48 15.47 4.68
N ARG A 97 7.82 14.30 5.23
CA ARG A 97 8.50 14.15 6.52
C ARG A 97 9.66 13.15 6.43
N ASN A 98 10.87 13.62 6.32
CA ASN A 98 12.06 12.84 6.02
C ASN A 98 12.53 11.86 7.11
N ASN A 99 12.12 12.05 8.36
CA ASN A 99 12.53 11.28 9.55
C ASN A 99 11.35 10.62 10.30
N ILE A 100 10.23 10.38 9.60
CA ILE A 100 9.00 9.87 10.22
C ILE A 100 9.09 8.40 10.66
N CYS A 101 9.99 7.63 10.08
CA CYS A 101 10.24 6.24 10.46
C CYS A 101 11.71 5.86 10.33
N LYS A 102 12.12 4.80 11.05
CA LYS A 102 13.47 4.22 10.94
C LYS A 102 13.62 3.34 9.70
N TYR A 103 12.59 2.55 9.40
CA TYR A 103 12.52 1.65 8.25
C TYR A 103 11.29 1.93 7.39
N ALA A 104 11.40 1.74 6.08
CA ALA A 104 10.27 1.82 5.16
C ALA A 104 10.29 0.66 4.16
N ILE A 105 9.10 0.14 3.80
CA ILE A 105 8.94 -0.91 2.79
C ILE A 105 7.98 -0.42 1.72
N ILE A 106 8.48 -0.34 0.49
CA ILE A 106 7.69 0.03 -0.69
C ILE A 106 7.51 -1.23 -1.54
N GLU A 107 6.30 -1.74 -1.64
CA GLU A 107 5.98 -2.87 -2.51
C GLU A 107 5.15 -2.40 -3.70
N SER A 108 5.64 -2.65 -4.92
CA SER A 108 4.88 -2.50 -6.16
C SER A 108 4.25 -1.11 -6.36
N ALA A 109 4.96 -0.03 -6.03
CA ALA A 109 4.46 1.34 -6.18
C ALA A 109 4.79 1.92 -7.57
N LEU A 110 3.77 2.39 -8.31
CA LEU A 110 3.93 3.05 -9.61
C LEU A 110 4.31 4.53 -9.42
N VAL A 111 5.41 4.98 -10.05
CA VAL A 111 5.84 6.39 -10.02
C VAL A 111 6.03 7.00 -11.41
N ILE A 112 5.61 6.29 -12.44
CA ILE A 112 5.63 6.75 -13.84
C ILE A 112 4.20 7.14 -14.23
N PRO A 113 3.88 8.44 -14.29
CA PRO A 113 2.52 8.90 -14.59
C PRO A 113 2.10 8.56 -16.03
N SER A 114 0.83 8.18 -16.21
CA SER A 114 0.22 7.88 -17.50
C SER A 114 -1.08 8.64 -17.69
N LYS A 115 -1.05 9.72 -18.48
CA LYS A 115 -2.26 10.48 -18.85
C LYS A 115 -3.25 9.63 -19.65
N GLN A 116 -2.76 8.69 -20.47
CA GLN A 116 -3.60 7.77 -21.22
C GLN A 116 -4.40 6.85 -20.26
N THR A 117 -3.73 6.24 -19.27
CA THR A 117 -4.40 5.42 -18.26
C THR A 117 -5.43 6.25 -17.49
N TYR A 118 -5.05 7.44 -17.04
CA TYR A 118 -5.94 8.37 -16.35
C TYR A 118 -7.24 8.62 -17.12
N SER A 119 -7.14 8.98 -18.42
CA SER A 119 -8.31 9.30 -19.24
C SER A 119 -9.23 8.11 -19.49
N MET A 120 -8.70 6.88 -19.46
CA MET A 120 -9.47 5.65 -19.68
C MET A 120 -10.19 5.15 -18.42
N ILE A 121 -9.74 5.50 -17.22
CA ILE A 121 -10.30 4.98 -15.96
C ILE A 121 -11.79 5.33 -15.83
N ALA A 122 -12.15 6.61 -15.93
CA ALA A 122 -13.54 7.05 -15.75
C ALA A 122 -14.52 6.41 -16.75
N PRO A 123 -14.27 6.36 -18.07
CA PRO A 123 -15.17 5.68 -19.00
C PRO A 123 -15.19 4.16 -18.78
N ALA A 124 -14.05 3.51 -18.52
CA ALA A 124 -13.98 2.06 -18.30
C ALA A 124 -14.76 1.64 -17.05
N PHE A 125 -14.43 2.22 -15.89
CA PHE A 125 -15.13 1.93 -14.65
C PHE A 125 -16.54 2.53 -14.62
N GLY A 126 -16.77 3.64 -15.34
CA GLY A 126 -18.08 4.26 -15.48
C GLY A 126 -19.13 3.34 -16.05
N SER A 127 -18.76 2.51 -17.02
CA SER A 127 -19.66 1.58 -17.72
C SER A 127 -19.82 0.23 -17.02
N CYS A 128 -18.78 -0.29 -16.38
CA CYS A 128 -18.81 -1.64 -15.79
C CYS A 128 -18.82 -1.67 -14.25
N TYR A 129 -18.84 -0.52 -13.58
CA TYR A 129 -18.84 -0.48 -12.12
C TYR A 129 -19.96 -1.34 -11.49
N GLY A 130 -21.19 -1.31 -12.04
CA GLY A 130 -22.30 -2.12 -11.52
C GLY A 130 -22.04 -3.64 -11.57
N LEU A 131 -21.11 -4.10 -12.42
CA LEU A 131 -20.79 -5.52 -12.53
C LEU A 131 -20.03 -6.06 -11.31
N ILE A 132 -19.35 -5.22 -10.55
CA ILE A 132 -18.62 -5.63 -9.35
C ILE A 132 -19.55 -6.21 -8.27
N GLN A 133 -20.83 -5.86 -8.26
CA GLN A 133 -21.84 -6.39 -7.37
C GLN A 133 -22.17 -7.88 -7.66
N TYR A 134 -21.78 -8.40 -8.80
CA TYR A 134 -22.02 -9.80 -9.17
C TYR A 134 -20.80 -10.65 -8.85
N LYS A 135 -20.98 -11.67 -8.01
CA LYS A 135 -19.88 -12.56 -7.56
C LYS A 135 -19.08 -13.19 -8.70
N TRP A 136 -19.74 -13.54 -9.82
CA TRP A 136 -19.05 -14.13 -10.97
C TRP A 136 -18.04 -13.17 -11.59
N PHE A 137 -18.40 -11.88 -11.74
CA PHE A 137 -17.53 -10.86 -12.29
C PHE A 137 -16.37 -10.54 -11.32
N SER A 138 -16.68 -10.37 -10.03
CA SER A 138 -15.68 -10.15 -8.99
C SER A 138 -14.70 -11.32 -8.88
N ARG A 139 -15.15 -12.57 -9.06
CA ARG A 139 -14.26 -13.74 -9.11
C ARG A 139 -13.31 -13.69 -10.29
N LEU A 140 -13.76 -13.20 -11.46
CA LEU A 140 -12.90 -13.02 -12.62
C LEU A 140 -11.81 -11.97 -12.35
N GLN A 141 -12.17 -10.81 -11.79
CA GLN A 141 -11.21 -9.77 -11.40
C GLN A 141 -10.23 -10.29 -10.33
N PHE A 142 -10.73 -10.94 -9.29
CA PHE A 142 -9.93 -11.51 -8.21
C PHE A 142 -8.87 -12.51 -8.71
N LYS A 143 -9.25 -13.37 -9.67
CA LYS A 143 -8.33 -14.30 -10.32
C LYS A 143 -7.20 -13.57 -11.07
N TRP A 144 -7.49 -12.41 -11.66
CA TRP A 144 -6.47 -11.58 -12.33
C TRP A 144 -5.50 -10.94 -11.33
N LEU A 145 -5.96 -10.58 -10.13
CA LEU A 145 -5.12 -10.02 -9.06
C LEU A 145 -4.17 -11.05 -8.45
N LYS A 146 -4.32 -12.35 -8.73
CA LYS A 146 -3.51 -13.44 -8.17
C LYS A 146 -3.52 -13.52 -6.65
N ILE A 147 -4.59 -13.06 -6.03
CA ILE A 147 -4.80 -13.14 -4.58
C ILE A 147 -5.25 -14.57 -4.21
N LYS A 148 -4.79 -15.08 -3.09
CA LYS A 148 -5.15 -16.41 -2.57
C LYS A 148 -6.65 -16.51 -2.31
N SER A 149 -7.23 -17.68 -2.64
CA SER A 149 -8.69 -17.87 -2.75
C SER A 149 -9.48 -17.67 -1.46
N ASP A 150 -8.87 -17.87 -0.31
CA ASP A 150 -9.47 -17.69 1.02
C ASP A 150 -9.78 -16.21 1.35
N LEU A 151 -9.19 -15.27 0.65
CA LEU A 151 -9.46 -13.83 0.79
C LEU A 151 -10.58 -13.32 -0.12
N PHE A 152 -11.23 -14.18 -0.92
CA PHE A 152 -12.25 -13.73 -1.87
C PHE A 152 -13.45 -13.06 -1.21
N ASP A 153 -13.94 -13.58 -0.09
CA ASP A 153 -15.12 -13.01 0.55
C ASP A 153 -14.82 -11.63 1.17
N CYS A 154 -13.64 -11.42 1.72
CA CYS A 154 -13.17 -10.10 2.17
C CYS A 154 -13.06 -9.13 0.98
N TYR A 155 -12.39 -9.56 -0.09
CA TYR A 155 -12.26 -8.76 -1.32
C TYR A 155 -13.62 -8.35 -1.89
N PHE A 156 -14.56 -9.32 -2.02
CA PHE A 156 -15.88 -9.06 -2.60
C PHE A 156 -16.69 -8.08 -1.74
N ARG A 157 -16.74 -8.30 -0.42
CA ARG A 157 -17.43 -7.43 0.53
C ARG A 157 -16.93 -5.99 0.39
N ASP A 158 -15.62 -5.79 0.46
CA ASP A 158 -15.03 -4.47 0.53
C ASP A 158 -15.05 -3.75 -0.83
N THR A 159 -14.78 -4.47 -1.92
CA THR A 159 -14.89 -3.88 -3.27
C THR A 159 -16.32 -3.42 -3.57
N CYS A 160 -17.35 -4.16 -3.13
CA CYS A 160 -18.75 -3.76 -3.29
C CYS A 160 -19.12 -2.53 -2.42
N ALA A 161 -18.43 -2.30 -1.32
CA ALA A 161 -18.67 -1.17 -0.42
C ALA A 161 -18.00 0.14 -0.87
N ILE A 162 -16.96 0.07 -1.72
CA ILE A 162 -16.30 1.27 -2.28
C ILE A 162 -17.25 1.97 -3.25
N SER A 163 -17.45 3.28 -3.10
CA SER A 163 -18.27 4.05 -4.04
C SER A 163 -17.61 4.13 -5.43
N LYS A 164 -18.44 4.25 -6.49
CA LYS A 164 -17.94 4.48 -7.85
C LYS A 164 -17.03 5.70 -7.93
N LYS A 165 -17.39 6.77 -7.22
CA LYS A 165 -16.64 8.03 -7.18
C LYS A 165 -15.25 7.81 -6.57
N ASP A 166 -15.18 7.13 -5.43
CA ASP A 166 -13.91 6.88 -4.74
C ASP A 166 -13.02 5.93 -5.54
N MET A 167 -13.60 4.86 -6.12
CA MET A 167 -12.85 3.93 -6.97
C MET A 167 -12.22 4.65 -8.16
N ILE A 168 -12.95 5.49 -8.86
CA ILE A 168 -12.40 6.28 -9.98
C ILE A 168 -11.33 7.25 -9.45
N ALA A 169 -11.59 7.93 -8.33
CA ALA A 169 -10.68 8.93 -7.78
C ALA A 169 -9.32 8.33 -7.40
N PHE A 170 -9.28 7.25 -6.62
CA PHE A 170 -7.99 6.67 -6.24
C PHE A 170 -7.25 5.99 -7.41
N LEU A 171 -7.95 5.38 -8.37
CA LEU A 171 -7.33 4.82 -9.58
C LEU A 171 -6.72 5.92 -10.46
N GLN A 172 -7.41 7.05 -10.60
CA GLN A 172 -6.89 8.20 -11.33
C GLN A 172 -5.68 8.82 -10.62
N ALA A 173 -5.73 9.02 -9.31
CA ALA A 173 -4.60 9.49 -8.51
C ALA A 173 -3.39 8.54 -8.62
N ASN A 174 -3.62 7.23 -8.49
CA ASN A 174 -2.59 6.20 -8.68
C ASN A 174 -1.92 6.30 -10.07
N SER A 175 -2.70 6.52 -11.12
CA SER A 175 -2.18 6.57 -12.50
C SER A 175 -1.36 7.82 -12.82
N LEU A 176 -1.52 8.91 -12.07
CA LEU A 176 -0.81 10.19 -12.28
C LEU A 176 0.28 10.46 -11.26
N TYR A 177 0.42 9.63 -10.24
CA TYR A 177 1.43 9.84 -9.20
C TYR A 177 2.84 9.88 -9.79
N SER A 178 3.62 10.86 -9.35
CA SER A 178 5.04 10.98 -9.68
C SER A 178 5.85 11.26 -8.41
N LEU A 179 7.03 10.66 -8.33
CA LEU A 179 7.91 10.79 -7.18
C LEU A 179 8.34 12.25 -6.96
N LYS A 180 8.18 12.74 -5.73
CA LYS A 180 8.59 14.11 -5.38
C LYS A 180 10.11 14.19 -5.23
N ARG A 181 10.71 15.30 -5.65
CA ARG A 181 12.17 15.52 -5.54
C ARG A 181 12.67 15.53 -4.09
N THR A 182 11.81 15.85 -3.14
CA THR A 182 12.13 15.89 -1.70
C THR A 182 12.43 14.52 -1.11
N ILE A 183 12.04 13.42 -1.78
CA ILE A 183 12.29 12.03 -1.34
C ILE A 183 13.80 11.76 -1.09
N LYS A 184 14.68 12.44 -1.79
CA LYS A 184 16.14 12.35 -1.60
C LYS A 184 16.61 12.72 -0.18
N ASN A 185 15.78 13.46 0.57
CA ASN A 185 16.08 13.86 1.95
C ASN A 185 15.62 12.80 2.98
N CYS A 186 14.97 11.73 2.55
CA CYS A 186 14.51 10.65 3.43
C CYS A 186 15.69 10.02 4.16
N THR A 187 15.60 9.92 5.48
CA THR A 187 16.64 9.37 6.35
C THR A 187 16.42 7.90 6.69
N ALA A 188 15.21 7.38 6.44
CA ALA A 188 14.86 5.99 6.66
C ALA A 188 15.70 5.04 5.81
N ARG A 189 15.92 3.81 6.30
CA ARG A 189 16.40 2.70 5.47
C ARG A 189 15.20 2.14 4.70
N VAL A 190 15.19 2.28 3.38
CA VAL A 190 14.06 1.91 2.52
C VAL A 190 14.32 0.62 1.76
N TYR A 191 13.38 -0.31 1.83
CA TYR A 191 13.38 -1.55 1.08
C TYR A 191 12.32 -1.50 -0.01
N VAL A 192 12.73 -1.67 -1.25
CA VAL A 192 11.84 -1.62 -2.42
C VAL A 192 11.67 -3.03 -2.97
N PHE A 193 10.44 -3.51 -3.01
CA PHE A 193 10.07 -4.83 -3.54
C PHE A 193 9.24 -4.68 -4.82
N VAL A 194 9.53 -5.53 -5.80
CA VAL A 194 8.75 -5.65 -7.04
C VAL A 194 8.75 -7.10 -7.51
N GLY A 195 7.60 -7.63 -7.90
CA GLY A 195 7.49 -8.97 -8.45
C GLY A 195 8.12 -9.06 -9.85
N ARG A 196 8.87 -10.13 -10.14
CA ARG A 196 9.49 -10.34 -11.47
C ARG A 196 8.46 -10.41 -12.60
N LYS A 197 7.23 -10.85 -12.31
CA LYS A 197 6.14 -10.98 -13.28
C LYS A 197 5.30 -9.72 -13.45
N GLU A 198 5.64 -8.62 -12.78
CA GLU A 198 5.01 -7.33 -12.99
C GLU A 198 5.45 -6.70 -14.32
N ASN A 199 4.63 -5.75 -14.81
CA ASN A 199 4.90 -5.08 -16.08
C ASN A 199 6.15 -4.18 -16.02
N ASN A 200 6.64 -3.76 -17.20
CA ASN A 200 7.84 -2.94 -17.33
C ASN A 200 7.74 -1.58 -16.62
N ALA A 201 6.56 -0.97 -16.55
CA ALA A 201 6.38 0.31 -15.87
C ALA A 201 6.60 0.17 -14.37
N MET A 202 6.14 -0.94 -13.77
CA MET A 202 6.34 -1.25 -12.36
C MET A 202 7.81 -1.56 -12.05
N GLN A 203 8.47 -2.38 -12.89
CA GLN A 203 9.90 -2.67 -12.76
C GLN A 203 10.75 -1.40 -12.82
N LYS A 204 10.46 -0.51 -13.78
CA LYS A 204 11.13 0.79 -13.91
C LYS A 204 10.83 1.71 -12.73
N SER A 205 9.59 1.71 -12.22
CA SER A 205 9.22 2.50 -11.04
C SER A 205 10.03 2.09 -9.82
N ALA A 206 10.19 0.80 -9.57
CA ALA A 206 11.04 0.29 -8.48
C ALA A 206 12.50 0.75 -8.60
N GLN A 207 13.05 0.76 -9.80
CA GLN A 207 14.40 1.27 -10.08
C GLN A 207 14.50 2.79 -9.82
N ILE A 208 13.52 3.58 -10.29
CA ILE A 208 13.47 5.04 -10.07
C ILE A 208 13.40 5.34 -8.57
N ILE A 209 12.54 4.65 -7.82
CA ILE A 209 12.43 4.82 -6.37
C ILE A 209 13.77 4.54 -5.69
N HIS A 210 14.37 3.39 -5.99
CA HIS A 210 15.67 3.01 -5.43
C HIS A 210 16.77 4.03 -5.72
N GLN A 211 16.88 4.49 -6.96
CA GLN A 211 17.90 5.46 -7.38
C GLN A 211 17.67 6.87 -6.78
N SER A 212 16.46 7.20 -6.35
CA SER A 212 16.10 8.49 -5.77
C SER A 212 16.34 8.59 -4.27
N LEU A 213 16.63 7.48 -3.60
CA LEU A 213 16.81 7.36 -2.15
C LEU A 213 18.28 7.14 -1.80
N GLN A 214 18.76 7.78 -0.72
CA GLN A 214 20.16 7.65 -0.28
C GLN A 214 20.46 6.29 0.38
N LYS A 215 19.48 5.75 1.13
CA LYS A 215 19.63 4.51 1.89
C LYS A 215 18.52 3.53 1.48
N SER A 216 18.69 2.88 0.36
CA SER A 216 17.70 1.92 -0.10
C SER A 216 18.33 0.65 -0.67
N SER A 217 17.54 -0.42 -0.67
CA SER A 217 17.83 -1.67 -1.38
C SER A 217 16.65 -2.03 -2.27
N LEU A 218 16.93 -2.60 -3.44
CA LEU A 218 15.92 -3.09 -4.38
C LEU A 218 16.00 -4.61 -4.47
N GLN A 219 14.89 -5.28 -4.25
CA GLN A 219 14.77 -6.72 -4.44
C GLN A 219 13.67 -7.04 -5.45
N VAL A 220 14.02 -7.73 -6.53
CA VAL A 220 13.09 -8.27 -7.51
C VAL A 220 12.71 -9.70 -7.10
N LEU A 221 11.44 -9.88 -6.71
CA LEU A 221 10.91 -11.12 -6.16
C LEU A 221 10.60 -12.13 -7.29
N THR A 222 11.38 -13.20 -7.37
CA THR A 222 11.26 -14.21 -8.43
C THR A 222 9.92 -14.92 -8.34
N GLY A 223 9.24 -15.04 -9.50
CA GLY A 223 7.98 -15.77 -9.62
C GLY A 223 6.73 -15.02 -9.19
N LEU A 224 6.84 -13.86 -8.51
CA LEU A 224 5.72 -13.14 -7.95
C LEU A 224 5.15 -12.08 -8.90
N TYR A 225 3.84 -11.87 -8.78
CA TYR A 225 3.06 -10.82 -9.40
C TYR A 225 2.89 -9.61 -8.47
N HIS A 226 2.09 -8.63 -8.90
CA HIS A 226 1.80 -7.39 -8.19
C HIS A 226 1.15 -7.64 -6.81
N GLY A 227 1.80 -7.19 -5.73
CA GLY A 227 1.30 -7.29 -4.35
C GLY A 227 1.26 -8.72 -3.79
N GLU A 228 1.71 -9.70 -4.54
CA GLU A 228 1.60 -11.11 -4.15
C GLU A 228 2.41 -11.42 -2.89
N PHE A 229 3.50 -10.70 -2.65
CA PHE A 229 4.37 -10.95 -1.52
C PHE A 229 3.67 -10.65 -0.19
N SER A 230 3.13 -9.46 0.00
CA SER A 230 2.44 -9.09 1.23
C SER A 230 1.09 -9.81 1.40
N ILE A 231 0.36 -10.07 0.30
CA ILE A 231 -1.00 -10.62 0.36
C ILE A 231 -0.99 -12.15 0.53
N ASN A 232 -0.16 -12.85 -0.26
CA ASN A 232 -0.20 -14.31 -0.31
C ASN A 232 0.87 -14.99 0.55
N HIS A 233 1.97 -14.26 0.85
CA HIS A 233 3.13 -14.77 1.56
C HIS A 233 3.40 -13.96 2.84
N GLY A 234 2.35 -13.68 3.62
CA GLY A 234 2.43 -12.80 4.79
C GLY A 234 3.44 -13.25 5.84
N LYS A 235 3.63 -14.57 6.04
CA LYS A 235 4.68 -15.10 6.96
C LYS A 235 6.09 -14.80 6.44
N ASP A 236 6.33 -14.98 5.15
CA ASP A 236 7.65 -14.70 4.55
C ASP A 236 7.92 -13.18 4.55
N TYR A 237 6.88 -12.38 4.34
CA TYR A 237 6.95 -10.92 4.47
C TYR A 237 7.31 -10.50 5.90
N ALA A 238 6.69 -11.12 6.92
CA ALA A 238 7.00 -10.86 8.32
C ALA A 238 8.44 -11.29 8.68
N ASN A 239 8.89 -12.44 8.19
CA ASN A 239 10.28 -12.89 8.37
C ASN A 239 11.26 -11.91 7.71
N LYS A 240 10.90 -11.40 6.52
CA LYS A 240 11.73 -10.40 5.84
C LYS A 240 11.83 -9.10 6.64
N ILE A 241 10.75 -8.67 7.29
CA ILE A 241 10.81 -7.53 8.23
C ILE A 241 11.82 -7.79 9.35
N ARG A 242 11.80 -8.97 9.99
CA ARG A 242 12.77 -9.32 11.05
C ARG A 242 14.21 -9.28 10.55
N GLU A 243 14.49 -9.92 9.41
CA GLU A 243 15.82 -9.91 8.78
C GLU A 243 16.34 -8.48 8.51
N MET A 244 15.46 -7.59 8.04
CA MET A 244 15.82 -6.19 7.74
C MET A 244 16.14 -5.36 8.98
N ILE A 245 15.56 -5.72 10.12
CA ILE A 245 15.74 -5.02 11.39
C ILE A 245 17.01 -5.48 12.10
N GLU A 246 17.34 -6.76 11.99
CA GLU A 246 18.51 -7.39 12.63
C GLU A 246 19.83 -7.10 11.91
N GLY A 247 19.81 -6.79 10.61
CA GLY A 247 20.96 -6.47 9.76
C GLY A 247 21.17 -4.98 9.54
#